data_f328306cacadab203fb60198857c8665
#
_entry.id   f328306cacadab203fb60198857c8665
#
_cell.length_a   1.000
_cell.length_b   1.000
_cell.length_c   1.000
_cell.angle_alpha   90.00
_cell.angle_beta   90.00
_cell.angle_gamma   90.00
#
_symmetry.space_group_name_H-M   'P 1'
#
loop_
_entity.id
_entity.type
_entity.pdbx_description
1 polymer ?
#
loop_
_entity_poly.entity_id
_entity_poly.type
_entity_poly.pdbx_seq_one_letter_code
_entity_poly.pdbx_strand_id
1 'polypeptide(L)'
;MKLTEILYEDVKEIWDGYLKHPFVSGIGDGSLSLERFRFYMLQDYLYLYDYARVYALGIVKSREPEMMQFFSQLVNDTLNGEMDIHRGYMARLGITPEEAANVKPSIMNTSYTHYMLEVGHNEGILELLVSILSCSWSYQMIGEALNQIPGAADHPFYGDWIKGYVSEEYMACNQSILDTVDRLGEHCSEADIAHLKDIFRTCSRFEAFFWNMAWNMTL
;
A
#
# COMPACT_ATOMS: atom_id res chain seq x y z
N MET A 1 24.68 -1.85 -5.53
CA MET A 1 23.54 -1.76 -4.61
C MET A 1 22.28 -1.75 -5.49
N LYS A 2 21.30 -2.55 -5.17
CA LYS A 2 20.03 -2.58 -5.90
C LYS A 2 19.29 -1.25 -5.71
N LEU A 3 18.44 -0.86 -6.67
CA LEU A 3 17.65 0.36 -6.56
C LEU A 3 16.72 0.32 -5.33
N THR A 4 16.08 -0.80 -5.09
CA THR A 4 15.20 -1.01 -3.93
C THR A 4 15.93 -0.83 -2.59
N GLU A 5 17.18 -1.31 -2.47
CA GLU A 5 18.01 -1.07 -1.27
C GLU A 5 18.27 0.44 -1.05
N ILE A 6 18.57 1.16 -2.14
CA ILE A 6 18.82 2.61 -2.08
C ILE A 6 17.55 3.37 -1.65
N LEU A 7 16.39 2.97 -2.19
CA LEU A 7 15.10 3.57 -1.85
C LEU A 7 14.74 3.31 -0.38
N TYR A 8 14.92 2.08 0.09
CA TYR A 8 14.63 1.71 1.48
C TYR A 8 15.49 2.48 2.49
N GLU A 9 16.79 2.55 2.26
CA GLU A 9 17.70 3.29 3.16
C GLU A 9 17.31 4.77 3.27
N ASP A 10 16.77 5.36 2.20
CA ASP A 10 16.34 6.76 2.18
C ASP A 10 15.09 7.04 3.03
N VAL A 11 14.22 6.04 3.21
CA VAL A 11 12.94 6.17 3.94
C VAL A 11 12.88 5.40 5.25
N LYS A 12 13.95 4.70 5.60
CA LYS A 12 14.00 3.79 6.75
C LYS A 12 13.48 4.42 8.05
N GLU A 13 13.86 5.65 8.35
CA GLU A 13 13.39 6.36 9.56
C GLU A 13 11.86 6.62 9.53
N ILE A 14 11.30 6.87 8.34
CA ILE A 14 9.85 7.06 8.16
C ILE A 14 9.14 5.75 8.46
N TRP A 15 9.63 4.64 7.89
CA TRP A 15 9.02 3.32 8.05
C TRP A 15 9.19 2.74 9.46
N ASP A 16 10.32 2.99 10.11
CA ASP A 16 10.52 2.70 11.55
C ASP A 16 9.48 3.44 12.42
N GLY A 17 9.00 4.59 11.94
CA GLY A 17 7.93 5.35 12.56
C GLY A 17 6.56 4.68 12.46
N TYR A 18 6.27 3.94 11.38
CA TYR A 18 4.98 3.24 11.23
C TYR A 18 4.75 2.22 12.34
N LEU A 19 5.77 1.42 12.68
CA LEU A 19 5.67 0.40 13.73
C LEU A 19 5.41 0.98 15.12
N LYS A 20 5.81 2.24 15.33
CA LYS A 20 5.59 2.98 16.59
C LYS A 20 4.26 3.74 16.59
N HIS A 21 3.61 3.85 15.44
CA HIS A 21 2.36 4.58 15.33
C HIS A 21 1.25 3.84 16.11
N PRO A 22 0.42 4.56 16.93
CA PRO A 22 -0.55 3.92 17.81
C PRO A 22 -1.64 3.12 17.05
N PHE A 23 -1.90 3.45 15.79
CA PHE A 23 -2.80 2.65 14.96
C PHE A 23 -2.18 1.27 14.68
N VAL A 24 -0.95 1.24 14.20
CA VAL A 24 -0.24 0.01 13.82
C VAL A 24 0.09 -0.84 15.05
N SER A 25 0.66 -0.23 16.10
CA SER A 25 0.95 -0.95 17.35
C SER A 25 -0.33 -1.51 18.00
N GLY A 26 -1.44 -0.77 17.89
CA GLY A 26 -2.74 -1.21 18.41
C GLY A 26 -3.37 -2.39 17.64
N ILE A 27 -3.02 -2.60 16.37
CA ILE A 27 -3.32 -3.86 15.65
C ILE A 27 -2.53 -5.01 16.28
N GLY A 28 -1.23 -4.79 16.53
CA GLY A 28 -0.32 -5.83 17.04
C GLY A 28 -0.65 -6.30 18.45
N ASP A 29 -1.03 -5.39 19.34
CA ASP A 29 -1.38 -5.70 20.75
C ASP A 29 -2.89 -5.89 20.97
N GLY A 30 -3.72 -5.70 19.93
CA GLY A 30 -5.17 -5.84 19.98
C GLY A 30 -5.92 -4.66 20.64
N SER A 31 -5.23 -3.56 20.97
CA SER A 31 -5.83 -2.41 21.65
C SER A 31 -6.49 -1.39 20.73
N LEU A 32 -6.29 -1.48 19.42
CA LEU A 32 -6.92 -0.57 18.46
C LEU A 32 -8.44 -0.65 18.57
N SER A 33 -9.12 0.50 18.65
CA SER A 33 -10.58 0.50 18.67
C SER A 33 -11.16 0.08 17.32
N LEU A 34 -12.27 -0.70 17.35
CA LEU A 34 -12.97 -1.11 16.14
C LEU A 34 -13.50 0.08 15.33
N GLU A 35 -13.80 1.19 15.99
CA GLU A 35 -14.25 2.43 15.33
C GLU A 35 -13.16 3.01 14.42
N ARG A 36 -11.91 3.09 14.91
CA ARG A 36 -10.76 3.53 14.09
C ARG A 36 -10.47 2.56 12.95
N PHE A 37 -10.50 1.28 13.23
CA PHE A 37 -10.29 0.27 12.19
C PHE A 37 -11.41 0.31 11.13
N ARG A 38 -12.67 0.55 11.55
CA ARG A 38 -13.80 0.75 10.65
C ARG A 38 -13.62 1.95 9.72
N PHE A 39 -13.17 3.08 10.28
CA PHE A 39 -12.85 4.27 9.49
C PHE A 39 -11.71 4.00 8.50
N TYR A 40 -10.64 3.35 8.96
CA TYR A 40 -9.53 2.91 8.11
C TYR A 40 -10.03 2.04 6.95
N MET A 41 -10.81 0.99 7.22
CA MET A 41 -11.31 0.07 6.20
C MET A 41 -12.13 0.77 5.12
N LEU A 42 -12.94 1.77 5.48
CA LEU A 42 -13.68 2.56 4.51
C LEU A 42 -12.78 3.44 3.63
N GLN A 43 -11.79 4.07 4.25
CA GLN A 43 -10.84 4.92 3.51
C GLN A 43 -9.93 4.09 2.61
N ASP A 44 -9.45 2.96 3.11
CA ASP A 44 -8.59 2.06 2.38
C ASP A 44 -9.33 1.38 1.20
N TYR A 45 -10.59 1.01 1.41
CA TYR A 45 -11.45 0.51 0.32
C TYR A 45 -11.59 1.50 -0.83
N LEU A 46 -11.70 2.80 -0.53
CA LEU A 46 -11.72 3.85 -1.57
C LEU A 46 -10.34 4.03 -2.23
N TYR A 47 -9.28 3.98 -1.43
CA TYR A 47 -7.90 4.05 -1.89
C TYR A 47 -7.59 2.98 -2.94
N LEU A 48 -8.00 1.73 -2.71
CA LEU A 48 -7.74 0.61 -3.60
C LEU A 48 -8.33 0.78 -5.01
N TYR A 49 -9.43 1.51 -5.17
CA TYR A 49 -9.95 1.83 -6.51
C TYR A 49 -8.99 2.70 -7.30
N ASP A 50 -8.41 3.71 -6.69
CA ASP A 50 -7.42 4.59 -7.35
C ASP A 50 -6.09 3.85 -7.53
N TYR A 51 -5.70 3.02 -6.57
CA TYR A 51 -4.52 2.17 -6.67
C TYR A 51 -4.61 1.23 -7.89
N ALA A 52 -5.75 0.58 -8.10
CA ALA A 52 -6.02 -0.20 -9.30
C ALA A 52 -5.96 0.64 -10.59
N ARG A 53 -6.39 1.92 -10.55
CA ARG A 53 -6.25 2.83 -11.70
C ARG A 53 -4.79 3.15 -12.01
N VAL A 54 -3.94 3.32 -10.98
CA VAL A 54 -2.50 3.50 -11.18
C VAL A 54 -1.90 2.27 -11.88
N TYR A 55 -2.23 1.06 -11.46
CA TYR A 55 -1.82 -0.17 -12.15
C TYR A 55 -2.31 -0.22 -13.62
N ALA A 56 -3.55 0.22 -13.87
CA ALA A 56 -4.10 0.26 -15.22
C ALA A 56 -3.34 1.25 -16.12
N LEU A 57 -2.81 2.36 -15.59
CA LEU A 57 -1.90 3.24 -16.32
C LEU A 57 -0.61 2.52 -16.72
N GLY A 58 -0.11 1.61 -15.88
CA GLY A 58 1.01 0.74 -16.22
C GLY A 58 0.74 -0.13 -17.46
N ILE A 59 -0.47 -0.67 -17.61
CA ILE A 59 -0.88 -1.41 -18.83
C ILE A 59 -0.81 -0.48 -20.06
N VAL A 60 -1.38 0.72 -19.95
CA VAL A 60 -1.43 1.70 -21.06
C VAL A 60 -0.03 2.15 -21.48
N LYS A 61 0.90 2.28 -20.53
CA LYS A 61 2.28 2.72 -20.79
C LYS A 61 3.20 1.59 -21.28
N SER A 62 2.84 0.34 -21.01
CA SER A 62 3.66 -0.81 -21.39
C SER A 62 3.62 -1.05 -22.88
N ARG A 63 4.78 -1.38 -23.48
CA ARG A 63 4.91 -1.76 -24.87
C ARG A 63 5.10 -3.28 -25.02
N GLU A 64 5.69 -3.93 -24.03
CA GLU A 64 5.98 -5.34 -24.00
C GLU A 64 4.79 -6.12 -23.43
N PRO A 65 4.33 -7.20 -24.08
CA PRO A 65 3.20 -8.01 -23.65
C PRO A 65 3.35 -8.54 -22.20
N GLU A 66 4.56 -8.91 -21.81
CA GLU A 66 4.86 -9.42 -20.47
C GLU A 66 4.61 -8.35 -19.40
N MET A 67 4.98 -7.11 -19.66
CA MET A 67 4.73 -6.00 -18.74
C MET A 67 3.24 -5.64 -18.67
N MET A 68 2.52 -5.73 -19.80
CA MET A 68 1.06 -5.56 -19.81
C MET A 68 0.36 -6.64 -18.98
N GLN A 69 0.80 -7.90 -19.10
CA GLN A 69 0.27 -9.01 -18.29
C GLN A 69 0.56 -8.82 -16.81
N PHE A 70 1.77 -8.39 -16.46
CA PHE A 70 2.17 -8.07 -15.09
C PHE A 70 1.22 -7.05 -14.45
N PHE A 71 1.01 -5.90 -15.07
CA PHE A 71 0.07 -4.88 -14.56
C PHE A 71 -1.38 -5.36 -14.57
N SER A 72 -1.79 -6.14 -15.56
CA SER A 72 -3.14 -6.72 -15.59
C SER A 72 -3.38 -7.66 -14.41
N GLN A 73 -2.37 -8.44 -14.03
CA GLN A 73 -2.45 -9.29 -12.85
C GLN A 73 -2.57 -8.45 -11.57
N LEU A 74 -1.77 -7.38 -11.42
CA LEU A 74 -1.85 -6.48 -10.26
C LEU A 74 -3.24 -5.82 -10.13
N VAL A 75 -3.85 -5.40 -11.25
CA VAL A 75 -5.23 -4.89 -11.27
C VAL A 75 -6.21 -5.96 -10.79
N ASN A 76 -6.07 -7.19 -11.31
CA ASN A 76 -6.95 -8.29 -10.93
C ASN A 76 -6.81 -8.64 -9.44
N ASP A 77 -5.60 -8.74 -8.92
CA ASP A 77 -5.32 -9.09 -7.54
C ASP A 77 -5.84 -8.02 -6.57
N THR A 78 -5.74 -6.74 -6.94
CA THR A 78 -6.34 -5.66 -6.16
C THR A 78 -7.86 -5.75 -6.16
N LEU A 79 -8.51 -5.79 -7.33
CA LEU A 79 -9.97 -5.67 -7.45
C LEU A 79 -10.73 -6.93 -6.99
N ASN A 80 -10.14 -8.10 -7.16
CA ASN A 80 -10.77 -9.39 -6.86
C ASN A 80 -10.15 -10.12 -5.64
N GLY A 81 -8.88 -9.81 -5.29
CA GLY A 81 -8.21 -10.38 -4.12
C GLY A 81 -8.32 -9.47 -2.89
N GLU A 82 -7.57 -8.39 -2.86
CA GLU A 82 -7.47 -7.51 -1.70
C GLU A 82 -8.82 -6.86 -1.34
N MET A 83 -9.57 -6.40 -2.34
CA MET A 83 -10.91 -5.84 -2.10
C MET A 83 -11.92 -6.86 -1.59
N ASP A 84 -11.76 -8.17 -1.84
CA ASP A 84 -12.60 -9.20 -1.23
C ASP A 84 -12.31 -9.35 0.27
N ILE A 85 -11.05 -9.23 0.68
CA ILE A 85 -10.66 -9.21 2.10
C ILE A 85 -11.30 -8.00 2.79
N HIS A 86 -11.24 -6.82 2.16
CA HIS A 86 -11.89 -5.61 2.67
C HIS A 86 -13.41 -5.77 2.80
N ARG A 87 -14.08 -6.36 1.82
CA ARG A 87 -15.52 -6.67 1.89
C ARG A 87 -15.84 -7.62 3.05
N GLY A 88 -14.98 -8.61 3.30
CA GLY A 88 -15.10 -9.51 4.46
C GLY A 88 -14.99 -8.77 5.79
N TYR A 89 -14.03 -7.86 5.94
CA TYR A 89 -13.91 -7.00 7.13
C TYR A 89 -15.08 -6.04 7.27
N MET A 90 -15.51 -5.40 6.19
CA MET A 90 -16.66 -4.49 6.22
C MET A 90 -17.93 -5.21 6.70
N ALA A 91 -18.17 -6.44 6.26
CA ALA A 91 -19.29 -7.25 6.76
C ALA A 91 -19.18 -7.52 8.27
N ARG A 92 -17.99 -7.86 8.79
CA ARG A 92 -17.73 -8.05 10.23
C ARG A 92 -17.90 -6.78 11.05
N LEU A 93 -17.66 -5.61 10.44
CA LEU A 93 -17.81 -4.29 11.05
C LEU A 93 -19.22 -3.70 10.90
N GLY A 94 -20.13 -4.43 10.27
CA GLY A 94 -21.50 -3.96 10.01
C GLY A 94 -21.58 -2.82 8.99
N ILE A 95 -20.60 -2.68 8.13
CA ILE A 95 -20.60 -1.70 7.02
C ILE A 95 -21.42 -2.27 5.88
N THR A 96 -22.47 -1.55 5.50
CA THR A 96 -23.32 -1.97 4.38
C THR A 96 -22.72 -1.53 3.04
N PRO A 97 -23.05 -2.21 1.93
CA PRO A 97 -22.65 -1.77 0.59
C PRO A 97 -23.12 -0.34 0.26
N GLU A 98 -24.30 0.06 0.75
CA GLU A 98 -24.83 1.41 0.57
C GLU A 98 -23.98 2.45 1.32
N GLU A 99 -23.57 2.15 2.55
CA GLU A 99 -22.67 3.01 3.31
C GLU A 99 -21.32 3.14 2.61
N ALA A 100 -20.71 2.04 2.21
CA ALA A 100 -19.43 2.04 1.49
C ALA A 100 -19.49 2.85 0.18
N ALA A 101 -20.63 2.79 -0.54
CA ALA A 101 -20.84 3.54 -1.78
C ALA A 101 -21.00 5.05 -1.56
N ASN A 102 -21.44 5.48 -0.37
CA ASN A 102 -21.70 6.88 -0.07
C ASN A 102 -20.61 7.57 0.76
N VAL A 103 -19.62 6.81 1.25
CA VAL A 103 -18.51 7.42 2.00
C VAL A 103 -17.63 8.25 1.06
N LYS A 104 -17.15 9.37 1.57
CA LYS A 104 -16.23 10.23 0.81
C LYS A 104 -14.79 9.97 1.22
N PRO A 105 -13.84 10.00 0.28
CA PRO A 105 -12.43 9.94 0.63
C PRO A 105 -12.05 11.18 1.44
N SER A 106 -11.18 10.99 2.41
CA SER A 106 -10.56 12.09 3.14
C SER A 106 -9.67 12.92 2.21
N ILE A 107 -9.35 14.14 2.64
CA ILE A 107 -8.39 14.99 1.91
C ILE A 107 -7.04 14.26 1.77
N MET A 108 -6.61 13.53 2.81
CA MET A 108 -5.36 12.78 2.79
C MET A 108 -5.38 11.64 1.78
N ASN A 109 -6.45 10.84 1.76
CA ASN A 109 -6.64 9.76 0.79
C ASN A 109 -6.62 10.31 -0.63
N THR A 110 -7.42 11.36 -0.89
CA THR A 110 -7.46 12.04 -2.20
C THR A 110 -6.09 12.58 -2.61
N SER A 111 -5.35 13.21 -1.69
CA SER A 111 -4.03 13.77 -2.00
C SER A 111 -3.01 12.69 -2.37
N TYR A 112 -3.02 11.58 -1.64
CA TYR A 112 -2.11 10.46 -1.90
C TYR A 112 -2.42 9.78 -3.24
N THR A 113 -3.68 9.42 -3.47
CA THR A 113 -4.07 8.74 -4.71
C THR A 113 -3.87 9.62 -5.92
N HIS A 114 -4.16 10.93 -5.82
CA HIS A 114 -3.92 11.89 -6.90
C HIS A 114 -2.43 12.08 -7.20
N TYR A 115 -1.56 12.03 -6.19
CA TYR A 115 -0.12 12.08 -6.41
C TYR A 115 0.37 10.85 -7.21
N MET A 116 -0.06 9.64 -6.83
CA MET A 116 0.29 8.43 -7.58
C MET A 116 -0.27 8.45 -9.01
N LEU A 117 -1.50 8.92 -9.19
CA LEU A 117 -2.12 9.08 -10.52
C LEU A 117 -1.36 10.12 -11.34
N GLU A 118 -0.93 11.22 -10.74
CA GLU A 118 -0.11 12.26 -11.39
C GLU A 118 1.21 11.66 -11.88
N VAL A 119 1.95 10.96 -11.02
CA VAL A 119 3.16 10.23 -11.41
C VAL A 119 2.84 9.21 -12.52
N GLY A 120 1.78 8.42 -12.35
CA GLY A 120 1.35 7.44 -13.33
C GLY A 120 0.99 8.05 -14.70
N HIS A 121 0.49 9.26 -14.77
CA HIS A 121 0.17 9.93 -16.03
C HIS A 121 1.38 10.57 -16.71
N ASN A 122 2.24 11.23 -15.95
CA ASN A 122 3.25 12.13 -16.50
C ASN A 122 4.65 11.48 -16.60
N GLU A 123 4.91 10.44 -15.79
CA GLU A 123 6.23 9.81 -15.70
C GLU A 123 6.30 8.45 -16.42
N GLY A 124 7.43 7.75 -16.30
CA GLY A 124 7.65 6.42 -16.86
C GLY A 124 7.07 5.28 -16.02
N ILE A 125 7.31 4.06 -16.49
CA ILE A 125 6.87 2.82 -15.79
C ILE A 125 7.64 2.65 -14.47
N LEU A 126 8.91 2.99 -14.42
CA LEU A 126 9.73 2.86 -13.22
C LEU A 126 9.24 3.79 -12.11
N GLU A 127 8.99 5.05 -12.44
CA GLU A 127 8.44 6.05 -11.51
C GLU A 127 7.05 5.64 -11.00
N LEU A 128 6.20 5.14 -11.89
CA LEU A 128 4.90 4.57 -11.53
C LEU A 128 5.07 3.43 -10.51
N LEU A 129 5.93 2.45 -10.79
CA LEU A 129 6.19 1.33 -9.87
C LEU A 129 6.74 1.82 -8.53
N VAL A 130 7.66 2.78 -8.52
CA VAL A 130 8.21 3.36 -7.30
C VAL A 130 7.13 4.09 -6.49
N SER A 131 6.16 4.74 -7.15
CA SER A 131 5.07 5.44 -6.45
C SER A 131 4.13 4.49 -5.69
N ILE A 132 3.90 3.28 -6.22
CA ILE A 132 3.03 2.28 -5.58
C ILE A 132 3.77 1.41 -4.56
N LEU A 133 5.08 1.25 -4.71
CA LEU A 133 5.89 0.34 -3.93
C LEU A 133 5.92 0.70 -2.43
N SER A 134 5.80 1.98 -2.08
CA SER A 134 5.80 2.40 -0.68
C SER A 134 4.61 1.83 0.09
N CYS A 135 3.45 1.69 -0.54
CA CYS A 135 2.29 1.03 0.05
C CYS A 135 2.54 -0.49 0.18
N SER A 136 2.65 -1.18 -0.93
CA SER A 136 2.69 -2.64 -0.94
C SER A 136 3.83 -3.22 -0.09
N TRP A 137 5.02 -2.64 -0.17
CA TRP A 137 6.19 -3.13 0.55
C TRP A 137 6.17 -2.76 2.04
N SER A 138 5.72 -1.54 2.41
CA SER A 138 5.65 -1.18 3.82
C SER A 138 4.60 -1.99 4.58
N TYR A 139 3.48 -2.34 3.94
CA TYR A 139 2.47 -3.22 4.55
C TYR A 139 2.98 -4.63 4.79
N GLN A 140 3.79 -5.19 3.87
CA GLN A 140 4.49 -6.45 4.13
C GLN A 140 5.41 -6.34 5.35
N MET A 141 6.24 -5.31 5.41
CA MET A 141 7.14 -5.09 6.55
C MET A 141 6.39 -4.93 7.88
N ILE A 142 5.28 -4.20 7.87
CA ILE A 142 4.42 -4.07 9.04
C ILE A 142 3.84 -5.45 9.42
N GLY A 143 3.29 -6.17 8.45
CA GLY A 143 2.77 -7.52 8.66
C GLY A 143 3.80 -8.47 9.26
N GLU A 144 5.02 -8.48 8.70
CA GLU A 144 6.14 -9.28 9.22
C GLU A 144 6.50 -8.91 10.66
N ALA A 145 6.60 -7.62 10.98
CA ALA A 145 6.90 -7.15 12.32
C ALA A 145 5.81 -7.51 13.34
N LEU A 146 4.53 -7.30 12.98
CA LEU A 146 3.40 -7.63 13.85
C LEU A 146 3.24 -9.15 14.03
N ASN A 147 3.54 -9.94 13.01
CA ASN A 147 3.50 -11.41 13.09
C ASN A 147 4.55 -12.00 14.09
N GLN A 148 5.60 -11.24 14.43
CA GLN A 148 6.56 -11.63 15.46
C GLN A 148 6.05 -11.37 16.88
N ILE A 149 4.97 -10.61 17.06
CA ILE A 149 4.38 -10.34 18.37
C ILE A 149 3.58 -11.58 18.82
N PRO A 150 3.91 -12.18 19.98
CA PRO A 150 3.21 -13.38 20.44
C PRO A 150 1.69 -13.18 20.55
N GLY A 151 0.92 -13.98 19.82
CA GLY A 151 -0.54 -13.95 19.82
C GLY A 151 -1.18 -12.90 18.90
N ALA A 152 -0.42 -12.00 18.30
CA ALA A 152 -0.98 -10.98 17.40
C ALA A 152 -1.69 -11.59 16.18
N ALA A 153 -1.07 -12.55 15.51
CA ALA A 153 -1.65 -13.26 14.38
C ALA A 153 -2.84 -14.17 14.77
N ASP A 154 -2.99 -14.51 16.06
CA ASP A 154 -4.12 -15.28 16.57
C ASP A 154 -5.25 -14.41 17.12
N HIS A 155 -5.09 -13.08 17.07
CA HIS A 155 -6.13 -12.17 17.53
C HIS A 155 -7.41 -12.38 16.71
N PRO A 156 -8.59 -12.55 17.36
CA PRO A 156 -9.82 -12.98 16.67
C PRO A 156 -10.34 -11.99 15.64
N PHE A 157 -9.88 -10.74 15.68
CA PHE A 157 -10.28 -9.71 14.73
C PHE A 157 -9.12 -9.27 13.83
N TYR A 158 -7.97 -8.88 14.38
CA TYR A 158 -6.84 -8.33 13.62
C TYR A 158 -5.90 -9.39 13.04
N GLY A 159 -5.97 -10.64 13.51
CA GLY A 159 -5.07 -11.69 13.07
C GLY A 159 -5.12 -11.96 11.55
N ASP A 160 -6.32 -11.88 10.97
CA ASP A 160 -6.48 -12.09 9.52
C ASP A 160 -5.83 -10.96 8.70
N TRP A 161 -5.86 -9.72 9.21
CA TRP A 161 -5.16 -8.59 8.59
C TRP A 161 -3.65 -8.81 8.57
N ILE A 162 -3.08 -9.21 9.71
CA ILE A 162 -1.65 -9.52 9.82
C ILE A 162 -1.26 -10.65 8.88
N LYS A 163 -2.02 -11.76 8.89
CA LYS A 163 -1.77 -12.93 8.04
C LYS A 163 -1.88 -12.61 6.55
N GLY A 164 -2.77 -11.69 6.18
CA GLY A 164 -2.94 -11.27 4.79
C GLY A 164 -1.65 -10.70 4.21
N TYR A 165 -0.98 -9.80 4.94
CA TYR A 165 0.24 -9.14 4.47
C TYR A 165 1.53 -9.98 4.59
N VAL A 166 1.47 -11.13 5.24
CA VAL A 166 2.56 -12.14 5.27
C VAL A 166 2.19 -13.43 4.54
N SER A 167 1.10 -13.44 3.77
CA SER A 167 0.75 -14.59 2.95
C SER A 167 1.78 -14.82 1.84
N GLU A 168 1.98 -16.08 1.45
CA GLU A 168 2.90 -16.42 0.36
C GLU A 168 2.54 -15.69 -0.94
N GLU A 169 1.26 -15.52 -1.23
CA GLU A 169 0.75 -14.81 -2.40
C GLU A 169 1.10 -13.33 -2.37
N TYR A 170 0.87 -12.65 -1.24
CA TYR A 170 1.19 -11.23 -1.10
C TYR A 170 2.70 -10.98 -1.19
N MET A 171 3.49 -11.79 -0.49
CA MET A 171 4.94 -11.70 -0.50
C MET A 171 5.53 -11.97 -1.89
N ALA A 172 5.01 -12.96 -2.62
CA ALA A 172 5.45 -13.27 -3.99
C ALA A 172 5.08 -12.14 -4.96
N CYS A 173 3.89 -11.56 -4.84
CA CYS A 173 3.48 -10.40 -5.63
C CYS A 173 4.42 -9.22 -5.38
N ASN A 174 4.68 -8.89 -4.13
CA ASN A 174 5.60 -7.81 -3.74
C ASN A 174 7.02 -8.04 -4.25
N GLN A 175 7.53 -9.28 -4.12
CA GLN A 175 8.85 -9.62 -4.63
C GLN A 175 8.94 -9.41 -6.15
N SER A 176 7.89 -9.71 -6.89
CA SER A 176 7.86 -9.48 -8.34
C SER A 176 7.91 -7.99 -8.71
N ILE A 177 7.29 -7.13 -7.89
CA ILE A 177 7.37 -5.67 -8.06
C ILE A 177 8.80 -5.18 -7.76
N LEU A 178 9.39 -5.62 -6.63
CA LEU A 178 10.77 -5.29 -6.24
C LEU A 178 11.78 -5.69 -7.31
N ASP A 179 11.70 -6.93 -7.81
CA ASP A 179 12.59 -7.43 -8.86
C ASP A 179 12.42 -6.63 -10.17
N THR A 180 11.19 -6.21 -10.48
CA THR A 180 10.91 -5.39 -11.66
C THR A 180 11.50 -3.99 -11.51
N VAL A 181 11.38 -3.36 -10.34
CA VAL A 181 11.98 -2.06 -10.02
C VAL A 181 13.51 -2.14 -10.11
N ASP A 182 14.13 -3.17 -9.53
CA ASP A 182 15.57 -3.37 -9.59
C ASP A 182 16.06 -3.55 -11.02
N ARG A 183 15.37 -4.36 -11.81
CA ARG A 183 15.70 -4.61 -13.22
C ARG A 183 15.58 -3.34 -14.08
N LEU A 184 14.52 -2.58 -13.91
CA LEU A 184 14.32 -1.32 -14.66
C LEU A 184 15.30 -0.23 -14.21
N GLY A 185 15.70 -0.25 -12.93
CA GLY A 185 16.62 0.72 -12.34
C GLY A 185 18.10 0.43 -12.55
N GLU A 186 18.47 -0.69 -13.21
CA GLU A 186 19.87 -1.12 -13.35
C GLU A 186 20.80 -0.07 -13.98
N HIS A 187 20.24 0.76 -14.86
CA HIS A 187 21.02 1.78 -15.62
C HIS A 187 20.63 3.22 -15.29
N CYS A 188 19.94 3.45 -14.16
CA CYS A 188 19.59 4.80 -13.71
C CYS A 188 20.82 5.63 -13.40
N SER A 189 20.82 6.87 -13.86
CA SER A 189 21.82 7.86 -13.48
C SER A 189 21.61 8.33 -12.01
N GLU A 190 22.59 9.04 -11.45
CA GLU A 190 22.43 9.64 -10.12
C GLU A 190 21.23 10.61 -10.06
N ALA A 191 20.94 11.32 -11.16
CA ALA A 191 19.80 12.21 -11.26
C ALA A 191 18.48 11.45 -11.26
N ASP A 192 18.40 10.32 -11.99
CA ASP A 192 17.21 9.45 -11.98
C ASP A 192 16.97 8.86 -10.59
N ILE A 193 18.02 8.37 -9.93
CA ILE A 193 17.95 7.85 -8.56
C ILE A 193 17.47 8.92 -7.59
N ALA A 194 17.96 10.16 -7.69
CA ALA A 194 17.52 11.26 -6.85
C ALA A 194 16.02 11.54 -7.04
N HIS A 195 15.54 11.56 -8.29
CA HIS A 195 14.13 11.73 -8.62
C HIS A 195 13.25 10.59 -8.07
N LEU A 196 13.67 9.34 -8.26
CA LEU A 196 12.96 8.15 -7.73
C LEU A 196 12.88 8.15 -6.20
N LYS A 197 13.96 8.59 -5.52
CA LYS A 197 13.97 8.81 -4.06
C LYS A 197 12.92 9.84 -3.63
N ASP A 198 12.79 10.94 -4.35
CA ASP A 198 11.80 11.97 -4.04
C ASP A 198 10.36 11.46 -4.18
N ILE A 199 10.08 10.67 -5.22
CA ILE A 199 8.78 9.99 -5.39
C ILE A 199 8.54 9.03 -4.22
N PHE A 200 9.48 8.13 -3.96
CA PHE A 200 9.33 7.09 -2.92
C PHE A 200 9.18 7.69 -1.52
N ARG A 201 9.97 8.70 -1.21
CA ARG A 201 9.90 9.44 0.06
C ARG A 201 8.56 10.18 0.21
N THR A 202 8.06 10.77 -0.86
CA THR A 202 6.77 11.45 -0.86
C THR A 202 5.64 10.47 -0.59
N CYS A 203 5.60 9.32 -1.28
CA CYS A 203 4.62 8.27 -1.04
C CYS A 203 4.74 7.67 0.37
N SER A 204 5.98 7.46 0.87
CA SER A 204 6.19 7.01 2.26
C SER A 204 5.68 8.02 3.30
N ARG A 205 5.79 9.33 3.04
CA ARG A 205 5.18 10.34 3.92
C ARG A 205 3.65 10.31 3.84
N PHE A 206 3.08 10.06 2.67
CA PHE A 206 1.63 9.90 2.54
C PHE A 206 1.14 8.67 3.32
N GLU A 207 1.88 7.56 3.35
CA GLU A 207 1.55 6.42 4.23
C GLU A 207 1.54 6.83 5.71
N ALA A 208 2.57 7.56 6.18
CA ALA A 208 2.58 8.07 7.56
C ALA A 208 1.37 8.94 7.87
N PHE A 209 0.97 9.78 6.93
CA PHE A 209 -0.23 10.62 7.07
C PHE A 209 -1.52 9.81 6.98
N PHE A 210 -1.54 8.71 6.23
CA PHE A 210 -2.69 7.80 6.17
C PHE A 210 -2.93 7.14 7.53
N TRP A 211 -1.88 6.70 8.22
CA TRP A 211 -1.97 6.20 9.61
C TRP A 211 -2.49 7.28 10.56
N ASN A 212 -2.00 8.53 10.44
CA ASN A 212 -2.50 9.66 11.23
C ASN A 212 -3.99 9.94 10.96
N MET A 213 -4.41 9.93 9.70
CA MET A 213 -5.80 10.09 9.28
C MET A 213 -6.68 9.00 9.89
N ALA A 214 -6.27 7.74 9.81
CA ALA A 214 -6.98 6.60 10.35
C ALA A 214 -7.09 6.66 11.89
N TRP A 215 -6.03 7.07 12.57
CA TRP A 215 -6.00 7.25 14.02
C TRP A 215 -6.93 8.37 14.51
N ASN A 216 -6.91 9.51 13.83
CA ASN A 216 -7.69 10.69 14.19
C ASN A 216 -9.10 10.68 13.59
N MET A 217 -9.40 9.76 12.67
CA MET A 217 -10.66 9.67 11.91
C MET A 217 -11.01 10.98 11.21
N THR A 218 -10.03 11.59 10.54
CA THR A 218 -10.20 12.90 9.85
C THR A 218 -10.52 12.70 8.36
N LEU A 219 -11.54 13.44 7.88
CA LEU A 219 -11.95 13.52 6.48
C LEU A 219 -11.21 14.62 5.70
#